data_a85cdcf399890276fe6f85880be6255d
#
_entry.id   a85cdcf399890276fe6f85880be6255d
#
_cell.length_a   1.000
_cell.length_b   1.000
_cell.length_c   1.000
_cell.angle_alpha   90.00
_cell.angle_beta   90.00
_cell.angle_gamma   90.00
#
_symmetry.space_group_name_H-M   'P 1'
#
loop_
_entity.id
_entity.type
_entity.pdbx_description
1 polymer ?
#
loop_
_entity_poly.entity_id
_entity_poly.type
_entity_poly.pdbx_seq_one_letter_code
_entity_poly.pdbx_strand_id
1 'polypeptide(L)'
;NGSDLASTLEAVGEAIDQGYQAVRVQSGIPGMASTYGVAKDGKKYEPADAALPSEAVWSTEKYLNFVPHLFSEVRRQYGEEIHLLHDVHHRLTPIEAARLGKELEPYHLFWMEDAVPAENQQGFELIRQHTTTPLAVGEVFNSIHDCKELILNQSIDYIRSTLVHAGGITQMRRIADLAALYHIRTGFHGATDLSPVCMGAALHFDYWVPNFGIQEHMPHSELMESVFSF
;
A
#
# COMPACT_ATOMS: atom_id res chain seq x y z
N ASN A 1 6.65 -9.79 -4.29
CA ASN A 1 6.58 -9.21 -5.63
C ASN A 1 7.15 -10.18 -6.65
N GLY A 2 6.43 -10.44 -7.74
CA GLY A 2 6.89 -11.28 -8.85
C GLY A 2 7.04 -10.51 -10.17
N SER A 3 7.85 -11.04 -11.07
CA SER A 3 8.01 -10.48 -12.42
C SER A 3 6.83 -10.79 -13.33
N ASP A 4 6.03 -11.78 -12.95
CA ASP A 4 4.83 -12.27 -13.66
C ASP A 4 3.88 -12.96 -12.67
N LEU A 5 2.77 -13.47 -13.17
CA LEU A 5 1.76 -14.16 -12.37
C LEU A 5 2.34 -15.38 -11.62
N ALA A 6 3.11 -16.21 -12.31
CA ALA A 6 3.62 -17.48 -11.73
C ALA A 6 4.58 -17.19 -10.57
N SER A 7 5.57 -16.34 -10.78
CA SER A 7 6.53 -15.94 -9.74
C SER A 7 5.87 -15.16 -8.60
N THR A 8 4.77 -14.44 -8.87
CA THR A 8 4.00 -13.77 -7.82
C THR A 8 3.26 -14.77 -6.95
N LEU A 9 2.63 -15.78 -7.53
CA LEU A 9 1.97 -16.85 -6.77
C LEU A 9 2.97 -17.60 -5.91
N GLU A 10 4.15 -17.96 -6.45
CA GLU A 10 5.22 -18.59 -5.69
C GLU A 10 5.66 -17.73 -4.48
N ALA A 11 5.92 -16.44 -4.70
CA ALA A 11 6.31 -15.52 -3.63
C ALA A 11 5.22 -15.35 -2.54
N VAL A 12 3.93 -15.43 -2.90
CA VAL A 12 2.84 -15.45 -1.92
C VAL A 12 2.90 -16.72 -1.08
N GLY A 13 3.14 -17.89 -1.71
CA GLY A 13 3.30 -19.16 -1.00
C GLY A 13 4.47 -19.14 -0.03
N GLU A 14 5.63 -18.64 -0.46
CA GLU A 14 6.80 -18.48 0.40
C GLU A 14 6.53 -17.58 1.61
N ALA A 15 5.80 -16.48 1.42
CA ALA A 15 5.42 -15.60 2.53
C ALA A 15 4.49 -16.31 3.53
N ILE A 16 3.53 -17.10 3.05
CA ILE A 16 2.66 -17.92 3.90
C ILE A 16 3.48 -18.96 4.68
N ASP A 17 4.40 -19.64 4.02
CA ASP A 17 5.27 -20.64 4.66
C ASP A 17 6.20 -20.03 5.73
N GLN A 18 6.56 -18.77 5.58
CA GLN A 18 7.30 -17.98 6.58
C GLN A 18 6.40 -17.51 7.75
N GLY A 19 5.10 -17.75 7.69
CA GLY A 19 4.16 -17.42 8.76
C GLY A 19 3.51 -16.03 8.64
N TYR A 20 3.69 -15.32 7.53
CA TYR A 20 2.96 -14.07 7.31
C TYR A 20 1.46 -14.33 7.15
N GLN A 21 0.65 -13.57 7.89
CA GLN A 21 -0.81 -13.64 7.83
C GLN A 21 -1.42 -12.61 6.87
N ALA A 22 -0.61 -11.67 6.42
CA ALA A 22 -1.00 -10.63 5.47
C ALA A 22 0.11 -10.44 4.44
N VAL A 23 -0.25 -10.41 3.17
CA VAL A 23 0.71 -10.31 2.06
C VAL A 23 0.28 -9.23 1.08
N ARG A 24 1.20 -8.29 0.80
CA ARG A 24 1.02 -7.31 -0.26
C ARG A 24 1.37 -7.96 -1.60
N VAL A 25 0.37 -8.07 -2.47
CA VAL A 25 0.49 -8.77 -3.76
C VAL A 25 0.74 -7.76 -4.87
N GLN A 26 1.91 -7.89 -5.50
CA GLN A 26 2.36 -7.08 -6.62
C GLN A 26 2.97 -7.97 -7.70
N SER A 27 2.63 -7.71 -8.96
CA SER A 27 3.10 -8.50 -10.09
C SER A 27 3.49 -7.63 -11.27
N GLY A 28 4.44 -8.09 -12.05
CA GLY A 28 4.67 -7.55 -13.40
C GLY A 28 3.42 -7.73 -14.25
N ILE A 29 3.07 -6.66 -14.97
CA ILE A 29 1.89 -6.64 -15.85
C ILE A 29 2.29 -7.15 -17.23
N PRO A 30 1.57 -8.12 -17.83
CA PRO A 30 1.89 -8.60 -19.17
C PRO A 30 1.95 -7.48 -20.20
N GLY A 31 3.06 -7.42 -20.94
CA GLY A 31 3.29 -6.40 -21.96
C GLY A 31 3.72 -5.03 -21.43
N MET A 32 4.09 -4.94 -20.15
CA MET A 32 4.74 -3.76 -19.57
C MET A 32 6.17 -4.10 -19.12
N ALA A 33 7.06 -3.10 -19.19
CA ALA A 33 8.47 -3.30 -18.86
C ALA A 33 8.75 -3.30 -17.34
N SER A 34 7.81 -2.81 -16.54
CA SER A 34 8.01 -2.55 -15.12
C SER A 34 6.71 -2.72 -14.33
N THR A 35 6.82 -3.15 -13.07
CA THR A 35 5.69 -3.30 -12.16
C THR A 35 5.05 -1.96 -11.79
N TYR A 36 5.86 -0.91 -11.65
CA TYR A 36 5.42 0.41 -11.19
C TYR A 36 5.60 1.52 -12.22
N GLY A 37 5.83 1.23 -13.49
CA GLY A 37 6.15 2.25 -14.47
C GLY A 37 7.51 2.92 -14.23
N VAL A 38 8.45 2.20 -13.60
CA VAL A 38 9.83 2.63 -13.39
C VAL A 38 10.70 2.02 -14.48
N ALA A 39 11.48 2.82 -15.20
CA ALA A 39 12.37 2.31 -16.22
C ALA A 39 13.42 1.36 -15.62
N LYS A 40 13.72 0.24 -16.31
CA LYS A 40 14.63 -0.81 -15.80
C LYS A 40 16.04 -0.33 -15.48
N ASP A 41 16.52 0.65 -16.22
CA ASP A 41 17.82 1.29 -16.12
C ASP A 41 17.77 2.68 -15.47
N GLY A 42 16.58 3.15 -15.13
CA GLY A 42 16.31 4.45 -14.56
C GLY A 42 15.90 4.37 -13.09
N LYS A 43 16.47 5.24 -12.29
CA LYS A 43 16.02 5.46 -10.91
C LYS A 43 14.89 6.50 -10.84
N LYS A 44 14.17 6.69 -11.95
CA LYS A 44 13.11 7.69 -12.06
C LYS A 44 11.78 7.00 -12.33
N TYR A 45 10.75 7.42 -11.61
CA TYR A 45 9.38 7.05 -11.89
C TYR A 45 8.89 7.76 -13.15
N GLU A 46 8.13 7.04 -13.97
CA GLU A 46 7.38 7.63 -15.07
C GLU A 46 5.96 8.01 -14.59
N PRO A 47 5.42 9.14 -15.04
CA PRO A 47 6.07 10.24 -15.76
C PRO A 47 6.74 11.20 -14.78
N ALA A 48 8.05 11.38 -14.91
CA ALA A 48 8.79 12.36 -14.12
C ALA A 48 8.86 13.75 -14.82
N ASP A 49 8.38 13.82 -16.03
CA ASP A 49 8.34 15.03 -16.84
C ASP A 49 6.92 15.28 -17.39
N ALA A 50 6.77 16.28 -18.28
CA ALA A 50 5.48 16.62 -18.89
C ALA A 50 4.97 15.61 -19.95
N ALA A 51 5.78 14.61 -20.30
CA ALA A 51 5.39 13.57 -21.25
C ALA A 51 4.66 12.42 -20.57
N LEU A 52 3.63 11.90 -21.21
CA LEU A 52 3.00 10.67 -20.77
C LEU A 52 3.98 9.50 -20.97
N PRO A 53 4.03 8.52 -20.06
CA PRO A 53 4.85 7.33 -20.23
C PRO A 53 4.39 6.54 -21.47
N SER A 54 5.34 5.88 -22.13
CA SER A 54 4.96 4.95 -23.20
C SER A 54 4.17 3.77 -22.65
N GLU A 55 3.28 3.20 -23.44
CA GLU A 55 2.51 2.02 -23.02
C GLU A 55 3.36 0.77 -22.71
N ALA A 56 4.60 0.75 -23.18
CA ALA A 56 5.56 -0.30 -22.82
C ALA A 56 6.07 -0.15 -21.36
N VAL A 57 6.02 1.07 -20.83
CA VAL A 57 6.39 1.37 -19.44
C VAL A 57 5.17 1.31 -18.54
N TRP A 58 4.09 1.98 -18.92
CA TRP A 58 2.84 2.00 -18.18
C TRP A 58 1.62 2.08 -19.09
N SER A 59 0.66 1.17 -18.89
CA SER A 59 -0.66 1.20 -19.50
C SER A 59 -1.70 0.93 -18.42
N THR A 60 -2.48 1.93 -18.08
CA THR A 60 -3.56 1.83 -17.09
C THR A 60 -4.59 0.76 -17.48
N GLU A 61 -4.92 0.65 -18.74
CA GLU A 61 -5.87 -0.35 -19.22
C GLU A 61 -5.36 -1.79 -18.98
N LYS A 62 -4.10 -2.08 -19.32
CA LYS A 62 -3.49 -3.39 -19.05
C LYS A 62 -3.46 -3.67 -17.55
N TYR A 63 -3.12 -2.68 -16.74
CA TYR A 63 -3.11 -2.80 -15.29
C TYR A 63 -4.50 -3.13 -14.74
N LEU A 64 -5.53 -2.34 -15.08
CA LEU A 64 -6.89 -2.54 -14.58
C LEU A 64 -7.48 -3.88 -15.02
N ASN A 65 -7.13 -4.37 -16.20
CA ASN A 65 -7.59 -5.68 -16.68
C ASN A 65 -6.85 -6.86 -16.02
N PHE A 66 -5.58 -6.68 -15.64
CA PHE A 66 -4.77 -7.75 -15.07
C PHE A 66 -4.94 -7.92 -13.57
N VAL A 67 -5.04 -6.83 -12.79
CA VAL A 67 -5.05 -6.89 -11.32
C VAL A 67 -6.21 -7.73 -10.76
N PRO A 68 -7.45 -7.63 -11.22
CA PRO A 68 -8.53 -8.51 -10.74
C PRO A 68 -8.25 -10.00 -11.05
N HIS A 69 -7.66 -10.30 -12.20
CA HIS A 69 -7.25 -11.67 -12.54
C HIS A 69 -6.15 -12.18 -11.60
N LEU A 70 -5.16 -11.36 -11.27
CA LEU A 70 -4.12 -11.70 -10.30
C LEU A 70 -4.73 -12.11 -8.95
N PHE A 71 -5.65 -11.32 -8.40
CA PHE A 71 -6.30 -11.63 -7.13
C PHE A 71 -7.21 -12.84 -7.20
N SER A 72 -7.88 -13.06 -8.33
CA SER A 72 -8.63 -14.30 -8.59
C SER A 72 -7.74 -15.54 -8.48
N GLU A 73 -6.55 -15.51 -9.10
CA GLU A 73 -5.62 -16.64 -9.06
C GLU A 73 -5.01 -16.84 -7.66
N VAL A 74 -4.68 -15.75 -6.94
CA VAL A 74 -4.20 -15.85 -5.56
C VAL A 74 -5.27 -16.49 -4.66
N ARG A 75 -6.52 -16.04 -4.74
CA ARG A 75 -7.63 -16.62 -3.96
C ARG A 75 -7.91 -18.07 -4.34
N ARG A 76 -7.87 -18.39 -5.63
CA ARG A 76 -8.03 -19.77 -6.09
C ARG A 76 -6.97 -20.71 -5.52
N GLN A 77 -5.73 -20.26 -5.36
CA GLN A 77 -4.62 -21.08 -4.91
C GLN A 77 -4.48 -21.15 -3.38
N TYR A 78 -4.69 -20.03 -2.69
CA TYR A 78 -4.41 -19.90 -1.25
C TYR A 78 -5.64 -19.68 -0.37
N GLY A 79 -6.84 -19.55 -0.97
CA GLY A 79 -8.09 -19.43 -0.23
C GLY A 79 -8.31 -18.07 0.42
N GLU A 80 -9.20 -18.01 1.41
CA GLU A 80 -9.68 -16.77 2.01
C GLU A 80 -9.00 -16.42 3.35
N GLU A 81 -8.25 -17.34 3.95
CA GLU A 81 -7.67 -17.15 5.29
C GLU A 81 -6.53 -16.13 5.33
N ILE A 82 -5.81 -15.98 4.22
CA ILE A 82 -4.72 -15.00 4.10
C ILE A 82 -5.27 -13.59 3.80
N HIS A 83 -4.81 -12.59 4.53
CA HIS A 83 -5.11 -11.19 4.22
C HIS A 83 -4.31 -10.71 3.03
N LEU A 84 -4.99 -10.21 2.01
CA LEU A 84 -4.35 -9.71 0.78
C LEU A 84 -4.42 -8.19 0.72
N LEU A 85 -3.31 -7.57 0.39
CA LEU A 85 -3.17 -6.13 0.24
C LEU A 85 -2.70 -5.82 -1.18
N HIS A 86 -3.10 -4.69 -1.70
CA HIS A 86 -2.66 -4.21 -3.02
C HIS A 86 -2.25 -2.75 -2.95
N ASP A 87 -1.05 -2.47 -3.43
CA ASP A 87 -0.52 -1.12 -3.54
C ASP A 87 -0.64 -0.63 -4.98
N VAL A 88 -1.46 0.38 -5.19
CA VAL A 88 -1.63 1.03 -6.49
C VAL A 88 -0.50 2.04 -6.75
N HIS A 89 0.11 2.53 -5.68
CA HIS A 89 1.29 3.40 -5.72
C HIS A 89 1.05 4.72 -6.49
N HIS A 90 -0.06 5.39 -6.17
CA HIS A 90 -0.45 6.73 -6.66
C HIS A 90 -0.70 6.87 -8.17
N ARG A 91 -1.00 5.78 -8.89
CA ARG A 91 -0.98 5.76 -10.37
C ARG A 91 -2.31 5.98 -11.06
N LEU A 92 -3.42 5.90 -10.35
CA LEU A 92 -4.73 5.97 -10.96
C LEU A 92 -5.37 7.35 -10.79
N THR A 93 -6.25 7.68 -11.71
CA THR A 93 -7.23 8.75 -11.49
C THR A 93 -8.32 8.25 -10.53
N PRO A 94 -9.09 9.15 -9.87
CA PRO A 94 -10.16 8.72 -8.96
C PRO A 94 -11.18 7.78 -9.57
N ILE A 95 -11.54 7.97 -10.84
CA ILE A 95 -12.53 7.10 -11.52
C ILE A 95 -11.95 5.73 -11.86
N GLU A 96 -10.68 5.64 -12.22
CA GLU A 96 -9.98 4.38 -12.44
C GLU A 96 -9.80 3.61 -11.13
N ALA A 97 -9.44 4.30 -10.05
CA ALA A 97 -9.32 3.72 -8.72
C ALA A 97 -10.69 3.22 -8.19
N ALA A 98 -11.76 3.97 -8.44
CA ALA A 98 -13.12 3.55 -8.11
C ALA A 98 -13.52 2.27 -8.86
N ARG A 99 -13.20 2.19 -10.15
CA ARG A 99 -13.40 0.98 -10.96
C ARG A 99 -12.61 -0.20 -10.39
N LEU A 100 -11.31 -0.03 -10.16
CA LEU A 100 -10.46 -1.08 -9.61
C LEU A 100 -10.98 -1.57 -8.25
N GLY A 101 -11.27 -0.65 -7.34
CA GLY A 101 -11.82 -0.99 -6.02
C GLY A 101 -13.08 -1.84 -6.13
N LYS A 102 -13.98 -1.49 -7.06
CA LYS A 102 -15.21 -2.26 -7.33
C LYS A 102 -14.92 -3.66 -7.88
N GLU A 103 -13.97 -3.80 -8.78
CA GLU A 103 -13.57 -5.08 -9.37
C GLU A 103 -12.82 -5.98 -8.36
N LEU A 104 -12.22 -5.40 -7.30
CA LEU A 104 -11.53 -6.14 -6.24
C LEU A 104 -12.44 -6.58 -5.08
N GLU A 105 -13.66 -6.09 -4.95
CA GLU A 105 -14.59 -6.48 -3.88
C GLU A 105 -14.75 -8.00 -3.72
N PRO A 106 -14.89 -8.81 -4.80
CA PRO A 106 -15.05 -10.26 -4.68
C PRO A 106 -13.87 -10.99 -4.04
N TYR A 107 -12.70 -10.33 -3.96
CA TYR A 107 -11.48 -10.94 -3.42
C TYR A 107 -11.20 -10.54 -1.98
N HIS A 108 -12.07 -9.78 -1.33
CA HIS A 108 -12.02 -9.41 0.09
C HIS A 108 -10.63 -8.94 0.54
N LEU A 109 -10.08 -7.92 -0.15
CA LEU A 109 -8.79 -7.38 0.21
C LEU A 109 -8.82 -6.77 1.62
N PHE A 110 -7.71 -6.89 2.33
CA PHE A 110 -7.49 -6.16 3.58
C PHE A 110 -7.46 -4.65 3.34
N TRP A 111 -6.79 -4.23 2.25
CA TRP A 111 -6.91 -2.88 1.68
C TRP A 111 -6.41 -2.78 0.24
N MET A 112 -6.83 -1.70 -0.41
CA MET A 112 -6.21 -1.11 -1.59
C MET A 112 -5.54 0.19 -1.15
N GLU A 113 -4.19 0.30 -1.29
CA GLU A 113 -3.44 1.44 -0.80
C GLU A 113 -2.99 2.36 -1.93
N ASP A 114 -2.83 3.65 -1.58
CA ASP A 114 -2.28 4.71 -2.42
C ASP A 114 -2.89 4.74 -3.83
N ALA A 115 -4.22 4.61 -3.87
CA ALA A 115 -4.98 4.45 -5.11
C ALA A 115 -4.81 5.62 -6.09
N VAL A 116 -4.70 6.84 -5.55
CA VAL A 116 -4.50 8.09 -6.29
C VAL A 116 -3.38 8.89 -5.65
N PRO A 117 -2.81 9.92 -6.33
CA PRO A 117 -1.85 10.81 -5.71
C PRO A 117 -2.35 11.35 -4.36
N ALA A 118 -1.48 11.32 -3.34
CA ALA A 118 -1.83 11.69 -1.96
C ALA A 118 -2.30 13.15 -1.83
N GLU A 119 -1.91 14.01 -2.76
CA GLU A 119 -2.37 15.40 -2.86
C GLU A 119 -3.82 15.51 -3.35
N ASN A 120 -4.34 14.50 -4.04
CA ASN A 120 -5.72 14.45 -4.54
C ASN A 120 -6.67 13.81 -3.53
N GLN A 121 -6.74 14.37 -2.33
CA GLN A 121 -7.54 13.80 -1.23
C GLN A 121 -9.04 13.76 -1.53
N GLN A 122 -9.57 14.73 -2.28
CA GLN A 122 -10.98 14.71 -2.71
C GLN A 122 -11.32 13.50 -3.59
N GLY A 123 -10.32 12.96 -4.29
CA GLY A 123 -10.48 11.74 -5.08
C GLY A 123 -10.89 10.53 -4.25
N PHE A 124 -10.45 10.45 -3.00
CA PHE A 124 -10.84 9.34 -2.10
C PHE A 124 -12.33 9.33 -1.77
N GLU A 125 -13.01 10.47 -1.71
CA GLU A 125 -14.46 10.53 -1.53
C GLU A 125 -15.20 9.87 -2.70
N LEU A 126 -14.75 10.15 -3.93
CA LEU A 126 -15.33 9.51 -5.12
C LEU A 126 -15.07 8.00 -5.11
N ILE A 127 -13.86 7.56 -4.77
CA ILE A 127 -13.55 6.13 -4.67
C ILE A 127 -14.45 5.47 -3.62
N ARG A 128 -14.54 6.03 -2.43
CA ARG A 128 -15.37 5.52 -1.33
C ARG A 128 -16.84 5.37 -1.69
N GLN A 129 -17.39 6.26 -2.51
CA GLN A 129 -18.78 6.19 -2.96
C GLN A 129 -19.08 5.01 -3.90
N HIS A 130 -18.03 4.41 -4.49
CA HIS A 130 -18.18 3.39 -5.54
C HIS A 130 -17.67 2.00 -5.15
N THR A 131 -16.96 1.87 -4.03
CA THR A 131 -16.45 0.58 -3.58
C THR A 131 -16.48 0.43 -2.06
N THR A 132 -16.67 -0.82 -1.62
CA THR A 132 -16.52 -1.25 -0.24
C THR A 132 -15.14 -1.83 0.06
N THR A 133 -14.26 -1.97 -0.94
CA THR A 133 -12.86 -2.35 -0.71
C THR A 133 -12.21 -1.36 0.24
N PRO A 134 -11.62 -1.82 1.37
CA PRO A 134 -10.98 -0.92 2.32
C PRO A 134 -9.84 -0.13 1.68
N LEU A 135 -9.69 1.13 2.09
CA LEU A 135 -8.72 2.07 1.53
C LEU A 135 -7.66 2.46 2.57
N ALA A 136 -6.41 2.49 2.13
CA ALA A 136 -5.27 2.94 2.93
C ALA A 136 -4.48 4.01 2.17
N VAL A 137 -3.96 5.02 2.88
CA VAL A 137 -3.07 6.04 2.32
C VAL A 137 -2.26 6.70 3.43
N GLY A 138 -1.08 7.21 3.10
CA GLY A 138 -0.40 8.08 4.03
C GLY A 138 1.11 7.90 4.17
N GLU A 139 1.78 7.08 3.39
CA GLU A 139 3.24 6.87 3.49
C GLU A 139 4.04 8.17 3.29
N VAL A 140 3.51 9.11 2.51
CA VAL A 140 4.12 10.41 2.21
C VAL A 140 3.62 11.55 3.12
N PHE A 141 2.74 11.30 4.08
CA PHE A 141 2.20 12.34 4.95
C PHE A 141 3.21 12.80 6.00
N ASN A 142 3.33 14.10 6.15
CA ASN A 142 4.30 14.75 7.04
C ASN A 142 3.64 15.39 8.28
N SER A 143 2.34 15.50 8.29
CA SER A 143 1.62 16.16 9.38
C SER A 143 0.16 15.70 9.48
N ILE A 144 -0.49 16.03 10.60
CA ILE A 144 -1.92 15.80 10.76
C ILE A 144 -2.77 16.58 9.72
N HIS A 145 -2.24 17.67 9.19
CA HIS A 145 -2.94 18.46 8.17
C HIS A 145 -3.06 17.73 6.83
N ASP A 146 -2.14 16.81 6.56
CA ASP A 146 -2.14 16.03 5.32
C ASP A 146 -3.20 14.92 5.31
N CYS A 147 -3.71 14.51 6.47
CA CYS A 147 -4.67 13.41 6.59
C CYS A 147 -6.00 13.81 7.25
N LYS A 148 -6.08 15.00 7.80
CA LYS A 148 -7.23 15.44 8.60
C LYS A 148 -8.56 15.29 7.85
N GLU A 149 -8.67 15.77 6.63
CA GLU A 149 -9.92 15.73 5.86
C GLU A 149 -10.28 14.28 5.49
N LEU A 150 -9.31 13.44 5.15
CA LEU A 150 -9.55 12.01 4.89
C LEU A 150 -10.14 11.29 6.11
N ILE A 151 -9.65 11.63 7.30
CA ILE A 151 -10.15 11.06 8.56
C ILE A 151 -11.56 11.60 8.87
N LEU A 152 -11.75 12.91 8.83
CA LEU A 152 -13.04 13.54 9.18
C LEU A 152 -14.17 13.08 8.25
N ASN A 153 -13.89 12.89 6.97
CA ASN A 153 -14.86 12.46 5.97
C ASN A 153 -14.99 10.92 5.89
N GLN A 154 -14.22 10.19 6.71
CA GLN A 154 -14.17 8.71 6.67
C GLN A 154 -13.92 8.15 5.26
N SER A 155 -13.10 8.85 4.48
CA SER A 155 -12.77 8.47 3.11
C SER A 155 -11.77 7.32 3.02
N ILE A 156 -11.17 6.92 4.16
CA ILE A 156 -10.20 5.84 4.28
C ILE A 156 -10.51 4.97 5.50
N ASP A 157 -9.97 3.75 5.54
CA ASP A 157 -10.12 2.80 6.64
C ASP A 157 -8.82 2.65 7.45
N TYR A 158 -7.68 2.92 6.81
CA TYR A 158 -6.36 2.83 7.42
C TYR A 158 -5.54 4.07 7.10
N ILE A 159 -4.91 4.64 8.13
CA ILE A 159 -3.88 5.66 7.97
C ILE A 159 -2.50 4.98 7.89
N ARG A 160 -1.86 5.10 6.73
CA ARG A 160 -0.63 4.39 6.39
C ARG A 160 0.61 5.29 6.51
N SER A 161 0.68 6.07 7.56
CA SER A 161 1.79 6.97 7.79
C SER A 161 3.03 6.24 8.35
N THR A 162 4.14 6.94 8.48
CA THR A 162 5.33 6.46 9.17
C THR A 162 5.77 7.47 10.23
N LEU A 163 6.32 6.97 11.32
CA LEU A 163 6.77 7.82 12.42
C LEU A 163 7.82 8.85 11.97
N VAL A 164 8.70 8.45 11.04
CA VAL A 164 9.77 9.33 10.54
C VAL A 164 9.18 10.51 9.78
N HIS A 165 8.33 10.25 8.79
CA HIS A 165 7.75 11.31 7.96
C HIS A 165 6.74 12.16 8.74
N ALA A 166 5.96 11.55 9.61
CA ALA A 166 4.98 12.27 10.43
C ALA A 166 5.58 13.19 11.50
N GLY A 167 6.91 13.21 11.67
CA GLY A 167 7.57 14.07 12.66
C GLY A 167 7.76 13.43 14.03
N GLY A 168 7.84 12.09 14.09
CA GLY A 168 8.11 11.31 15.29
C GLY A 168 6.87 10.90 16.08
N ILE A 169 7.10 10.15 17.15
CA ILE A 169 6.05 9.55 17.99
C ILE A 169 5.00 10.56 18.46
N THR A 170 5.42 11.75 18.86
CA THR A 170 4.50 12.78 19.38
C THR A 170 3.49 13.25 18.32
N GLN A 171 3.91 13.41 17.07
CA GLN A 171 3.03 13.83 16.00
C GLN A 171 2.16 12.65 15.53
N MET A 172 2.76 11.47 15.40
CA MET A 172 2.01 10.28 15.01
C MET A 172 0.91 9.92 16.00
N ARG A 173 1.14 10.14 17.29
CA ARG A 173 0.12 10.01 18.33
C ARG A 173 -1.11 10.89 18.06
N ARG A 174 -0.91 12.15 17.69
CA ARG A 174 -2.01 13.08 17.39
C ARG A 174 -2.84 12.60 16.18
N ILE A 175 -2.19 12.04 15.17
CA ILE A 175 -2.85 11.46 14.00
C ILE A 175 -3.64 10.21 14.41
N ALA A 176 -3.04 9.31 15.19
CA ALA A 176 -3.69 8.08 15.64
C ALA A 176 -4.87 8.36 16.58
N ASP A 177 -4.74 9.30 17.52
CA ASP A 177 -5.82 9.71 18.40
C ASP A 177 -7.02 10.29 17.62
N LEU A 178 -6.75 11.12 16.58
CA LEU A 178 -7.81 11.62 15.70
C LEU A 178 -8.46 10.47 14.90
N ALA A 179 -7.65 9.61 14.31
CA ALA A 179 -8.12 8.46 13.53
C ALA A 179 -8.99 7.51 14.37
N ALA A 180 -8.61 7.26 15.63
CA ALA A 180 -9.35 6.40 16.54
C ALA A 180 -10.77 6.91 16.83
N LEU A 181 -10.98 8.22 16.90
CA LEU A 181 -12.33 8.82 17.08
C LEU A 181 -13.27 8.50 15.91
N TYR A 182 -12.74 8.23 14.73
CA TYR A 182 -13.48 7.91 13.52
C TYR A 182 -13.39 6.43 13.15
N HIS A 183 -12.90 5.57 14.06
CA HIS A 183 -12.72 4.14 13.87
C HIS A 183 -11.75 3.75 12.72
N ILE A 184 -10.89 4.68 12.32
CA ILE A 184 -9.84 4.44 11.33
C ILE A 184 -8.63 3.84 12.07
N ARG A 185 -8.07 2.78 11.52
CA ARG A 185 -6.93 2.05 12.11
C ARG A 185 -5.61 2.56 11.58
N THR A 186 -4.52 2.27 12.29
CA THR A 186 -3.16 2.47 11.79
C THR A 186 -2.72 1.28 10.95
N GLY A 187 -1.93 1.55 9.89
CA GLY A 187 -1.32 0.52 9.06
C GLY A 187 0.03 1.05 8.59
N PHE A 188 1.04 1.04 9.48
CA PHE A 188 2.25 1.82 9.26
C PHE A 188 3.10 1.32 8.11
N HIS A 189 3.62 2.29 7.35
CA HIS A 189 4.62 2.08 6.32
C HIS A 189 5.94 1.62 6.96
N GLY A 190 6.51 0.53 6.48
CA GLY A 190 7.69 -0.13 7.00
C GLY A 190 8.60 -0.66 5.90
N ALA A 191 8.82 0.13 4.84
CA ALA A 191 9.66 -0.22 3.72
C ALA A 191 11.16 -0.18 4.05
N THR A 192 11.97 -0.79 3.20
CA THR A 192 13.43 -0.93 3.38
C THR A 192 14.22 0.37 3.20
N ASP A 193 13.60 1.44 2.74
CA ASP A 193 14.17 2.79 2.71
C ASP A 193 14.18 3.47 4.08
N LEU A 194 13.46 2.92 5.04
CA LEU A 194 13.47 3.34 6.44
C LEU A 194 14.55 2.58 7.23
N SER A 195 15.15 3.26 8.22
CA SER A 195 16.14 2.58 9.06
C SER A 195 15.47 1.55 9.99
N PRO A 196 16.19 0.48 10.41
CA PRO A 196 15.69 -0.45 11.42
C PRO A 196 15.31 0.22 12.76
N VAL A 197 15.93 1.35 13.11
CA VAL A 197 15.54 2.15 14.27
C VAL A 197 14.13 2.69 14.15
N CYS A 198 13.72 3.09 12.92
CA CYS A 198 12.35 3.52 12.67
C CYS A 198 11.36 2.37 12.87
N MET A 199 11.70 1.16 12.40
CA MET A 199 10.89 -0.03 12.63
C MET A 199 10.76 -0.35 14.12
N GLY A 200 11.86 -0.31 14.88
CA GLY A 200 11.81 -0.49 16.33
C GLY A 200 10.89 0.52 17.02
N ALA A 201 10.99 1.79 16.62
CA ALA A 201 10.10 2.83 17.16
C ALA A 201 8.64 2.61 16.78
N ALA A 202 8.37 2.15 15.53
CA ALA A 202 7.02 1.82 15.07
C ALA A 202 6.43 0.67 15.89
N LEU A 203 7.17 -0.42 16.12
CA LEU A 203 6.71 -1.54 16.94
C LEU A 203 6.36 -1.12 18.38
N HIS A 204 7.16 -0.27 19.00
CA HIS A 204 6.81 0.28 20.32
C HIS A 204 5.54 1.12 20.29
N PHE A 205 5.33 1.88 19.22
CA PHE A 205 4.11 2.66 19.04
C PHE A 205 2.89 1.76 18.81
N ASP A 206 3.04 0.71 18.03
CA ASP A 206 1.99 -0.26 17.72
C ASP A 206 1.47 -0.98 18.97
N TYR A 207 2.37 -1.32 19.89
CA TYR A 207 1.99 -1.91 21.19
C TYR A 207 1.18 -0.96 22.08
N TRP A 208 1.32 0.33 21.85
CA TRP A 208 0.67 1.34 22.67
C TRP A 208 -0.65 1.84 22.04
N VAL A 209 -0.73 1.96 20.72
CA VAL A 209 -1.84 2.62 20.03
C VAL A 209 -3.13 1.78 20.10
N PRO A 210 -4.29 2.36 20.49
CA PRO A 210 -5.53 1.59 20.69
C PRO A 210 -6.19 1.13 19.38
N ASN A 211 -5.92 1.82 18.28
CA ASN A 211 -6.50 1.54 16.97
C ASN A 211 -5.49 0.90 16.00
N PHE A 212 -4.59 0.08 16.53
CA PHE A 212 -3.65 -0.70 15.71
C PHE A 212 -4.41 -1.56 14.69
N GLY A 213 -3.94 -1.58 13.45
CA GLY A 213 -4.41 -2.44 12.40
C GLY A 213 -3.34 -3.44 11.98
N ILE A 214 -2.27 -2.94 11.38
CA ILE A 214 -1.16 -3.78 10.90
C ILE A 214 0.12 -2.96 10.78
N GLN A 215 1.28 -3.63 10.90
CA GLN A 215 2.60 -3.08 10.59
C GLN A 215 3.15 -3.72 9.32
N GLU A 216 3.53 -2.91 8.35
CA GLU A 216 4.28 -3.41 7.21
C GLU A 216 5.69 -3.81 7.64
N HIS A 217 6.15 -4.94 7.13
CA HIS A 217 7.51 -5.42 7.30
C HIS A 217 8.11 -5.79 5.95
N MET A 218 9.26 -5.23 5.64
CA MET A 218 10.14 -5.65 4.55
C MET A 218 11.49 -6.02 5.15
N PRO A 219 12.08 -7.18 4.79
CA PRO A 219 13.39 -7.58 5.32
C PRO A 219 14.47 -6.61 4.87
N HIS A 220 15.30 -6.16 5.80
CA HIS A 220 16.47 -5.36 5.51
C HIS A 220 17.61 -6.22 4.93
N SER A 221 18.63 -5.58 4.35
CA SER A 221 19.82 -6.29 3.91
C SER A 221 20.59 -6.86 5.10
N GLU A 222 21.31 -7.97 4.90
CA GLU A 222 22.17 -8.59 5.92
C GLU A 222 23.16 -7.58 6.55
N LEU A 223 23.67 -6.62 5.75
CA LEU A 223 24.54 -5.57 6.24
C LEU A 223 23.83 -4.68 7.27
N MET A 224 22.58 -4.31 7.02
CA MET A 224 21.79 -3.49 7.95
C MET A 224 21.48 -4.27 9.23
N GLU A 225 21.14 -5.54 9.12
CA GLU A 225 20.89 -6.42 10.26
C GLU A 225 22.16 -6.64 11.11
N SER A 226 23.34 -6.68 10.49
CA SER A 226 24.62 -6.80 11.20
C SER A 226 25.01 -5.54 12.01
N VAL A 227 24.54 -4.37 11.59
CA VAL A 227 24.82 -3.09 12.27
C VAL A 227 23.82 -2.81 13.39
N PHE A 228 22.58 -3.24 13.21
CA PHE A 228 21.50 -3.06 14.18
C PHE A 228 21.07 -4.44 14.69
N SER A 229 21.73 -4.92 15.76
CA SER A 229 21.30 -6.14 16.47
C SER A 229 20.08 -5.80 17.36
N PHE A 230 18.95 -6.40 17.09
CA PHE A 230 17.75 -6.32 17.92
C PHE A 230 17.65 -7.54 18.84
#